data_8e93a554dfaedd4e9bf28e489d7ed095
#
_entry.id   8e93a554dfaedd4e9bf28e489d7ed095
#
_cell.length_a   1.000
_cell.length_b   1.000
_cell.length_c   1.000
_cell.angle_alpha   90.00
_cell.angle_beta   90.00
_cell.angle_gamma   90.00
#
_symmetry.space_group_name_H-M   'P 1'
#
loop_
_entity.id
_entity.type
_entity.pdbx_description
1 polymer ?
#
loop_
_entity_poly.entity_id
_entity_poly.type
_entity_poly.pdbx_seq_one_letter_code
_entity_poly.pdbx_strand_id
1 'polypeptide(L)'
;RLSGPQEQKRTGRAGVYYHISYLGVPHSYLWFSTTPPALMYEELRKAYDTTADRIWLANCGDLKGAEAQVSFFLDMAYDIDQFNENNVHTYPARWLAKIFGEQYYDTLKDITCSHINLAFSRKPEYMGWGYWNNYWGGGEKRTDTEFSFINYNEAGRRLAEYRRIGKKAEEMLATVDKKAKPALYQLLYYPVKGAELMNRMNMTGQLYRQYVRQKRAAADDLKRETTTCHDSLEIITDGYNSLLDGKWKYMMSLRQNYDGSSSYFMLPLMEESYVATGDPKLAVQVESEQLNRGGFSFRALPVFNTYSRKSHWIDVYNQGGGMLDWKSELSDEWIVLSRQSGSTRTEDRIQVSIDWNKVPSGEKVTGFIEFSSGMQKERVLVSVFNPKTPVRDELQGLFIEENGYVSLPATAFHRKFESEDVKMSVLPGLGFEGAALQIGSPIAPLQMYRSSEVPRVEYDFYTFNAGMVDVYTYVLPTFPLHADRDYKLPEHTNSDTKYSVRIDDGSISTPSTSAIEYSQIWYDSVLKNCRVNKSTLYVKAPGKHTLQIRCGDPGTVIQKIVIDMGGLKRSYLGPETTLCR
;
A
#
# COMPACT_ATOMS: atom_id res chain seq x y z
N ARG A 1 18.85 -6.77 -16.91
CA ARG A 1 19.18 -8.03 -17.58
C ARG A 1 20.27 -8.75 -16.80
N LEU A 2 20.10 -10.06 -16.55
CA LEU A 2 21.13 -10.90 -15.95
C LEU A 2 22.15 -11.32 -17.00
N SER A 3 23.39 -11.63 -16.54
CA SER A 3 24.43 -12.17 -17.41
C SER A 3 23.98 -13.49 -18.01
N GLY A 4 24.01 -13.61 -19.34
CA GLY A 4 23.69 -14.84 -20.04
C GLY A 4 24.78 -15.93 -19.90
N PRO A 5 24.50 -17.20 -20.28
CA PRO A 5 25.43 -18.30 -20.07
C PRO A 5 26.82 -18.11 -20.72
N GLN A 6 26.89 -17.38 -21.83
CA GLN A 6 28.17 -17.06 -22.47
C GLN A 6 28.92 -15.94 -21.75
N GLU A 7 28.19 -14.95 -21.22
CA GLU A 7 28.78 -13.85 -20.46
C GLU A 7 29.31 -14.35 -19.11
N GLN A 8 28.63 -15.29 -18.48
CA GLN A 8 29.07 -15.91 -17.22
C GLN A 8 30.40 -16.69 -17.36
N LYS A 9 30.78 -17.12 -18.57
CA LYS A 9 32.06 -17.81 -18.84
C LYS A 9 33.24 -16.85 -18.95
N ARG A 10 33.04 -15.55 -19.00
CA ARG A 10 34.13 -14.57 -19.10
C ARG A 10 34.98 -14.57 -17.84
N THR A 11 36.28 -14.63 -17.98
CA THR A 11 37.24 -14.63 -16.85
C THR A 11 37.20 -13.31 -16.06
N GLY A 12 36.90 -12.19 -16.73
CA GLY A 12 36.75 -10.88 -16.09
C GLY A 12 35.45 -10.73 -15.30
N ARG A 13 34.45 -11.62 -15.53
CA ARG A 13 33.15 -11.60 -14.91
C ARG A 13 32.44 -10.24 -15.15
N ALA A 14 31.50 -9.82 -14.28
CA ALA A 14 30.78 -8.59 -14.42
C ALA A 14 30.80 -7.75 -13.12
N GLY A 15 30.31 -6.54 -13.19
CA GLY A 15 30.10 -5.65 -12.06
C GLY A 15 28.67 -5.13 -12.01
N VAL A 16 28.34 -4.43 -10.94
CA VAL A 16 27.05 -3.79 -10.73
C VAL A 16 27.22 -2.28 -10.67
N TYR A 17 26.36 -1.56 -11.36
CA TYR A 17 26.12 -0.15 -11.17
C TYR A 17 24.71 0.02 -10.62
N TYR A 18 24.61 0.36 -9.34
CA TYR A 18 23.35 0.43 -8.60
C TYR A 18 23.01 1.86 -8.20
N HIS A 19 21.77 2.27 -8.42
CA HIS A 19 21.27 3.59 -8.01
C HIS A 19 20.59 3.50 -6.65
N ILE A 20 21.22 4.04 -5.61
CA ILE A 20 20.61 4.24 -4.29
C ILE A 20 19.60 5.39 -4.36
N SER A 21 19.92 6.46 -5.11
CA SER A 21 19.01 7.50 -5.53
C SER A 21 19.09 7.69 -7.03
N TYR A 22 18.01 8.08 -7.65
CA TYR A 22 17.92 8.24 -9.10
C TYR A 22 17.37 9.60 -9.48
N LEU A 23 18.15 10.34 -10.29
CA LEU A 23 17.85 11.70 -10.70
C LEU A 23 17.09 11.77 -12.03
N GLY A 24 16.92 10.65 -12.71
CA GLY A 24 16.21 10.56 -13.98
C GLY A 24 14.71 10.69 -13.85
N VAL A 25 14.01 10.12 -14.81
CA VAL A 25 12.56 10.21 -14.92
C VAL A 25 11.94 8.81 -14.85
N PRO A 26 11.09 8.60 -13.83
CA PRO A 26 10.85 9.47 -12.68
C PRO A 26 12.04 9.53 -11.73
N HIS A 27 12.26 10.67 -11.06
CA HIS A 27 13.23 10.76 -9.97
C HIS A 27 12.82 9.84 -8.82
N SER A 28 13.77 9.35 -8.04
CA SER A 28 13.48 8.36 -7.01
C SER A 28 14.48 8.46 -5.85
N TYR A 29 13.96 8.47 -4.61
CA TYR A 29 14.75 8.49 -3.38
C TYR A 29 15.72 9.68 -3.26
N LEU A 30 15.33 10.84 -3.81
CA LEU A 30 16.15 12.06 -3.73
C LEU A 30 15.96 12.81 -2.42
N TRP A 31 14.77 12.71 -1.83
CA TRP A 31 14.50 13.37 -0.55
C TRP A 31 14.76 12.42 0.62
N PHE A 32 14.14 11.25 0.62
CA PHE A 32 14.34 10.23 1.65
C PHE A 32 14.76 8.90 1.03
N SER A 33 15.78 8.30 1.62
CA SER A 33 16.26 7.00 1.21
C SER A 33 15.39 5.90 1.83
N THR A 34 14.28 5.60 1.17
CA THR A 34 13.28 4.62 1.64
C THR A 34 13.25 3.33 0.82
N THR A 35 14.30 3.05 0.07
CA THR A 35 14.43 1.77 -0.65
C THR A 35 14.42 0.63 0.36
N PRO A 36 13.50 -0.36 0.21
CA PRO A 36 13.50 -1.51 1.10
C PRO A 36 14.81 -2.29 1.00
N PRO A 37 15.49 -2.60 2.12
CA PRO A 37 16.68 -3.45 2.06
C PRO A 37 16.41 -4.83 1.45
N ALA A 38 15.20 -5.37 1.61
CA ALA A 38 14.78 -6.62 0.98
C ALA A 38 14.78 -6.52 -0.56
N LEU A 39 14.41 -5.36 -1.13
CA LEU A 39 14.48 -5.13 -2.57
C LEU A 39 15.95 -5.01 -3.03
N MET A 40 16.78 -4.28 -2.29
CA MET A 40 18.22 -4.18 -2.58
C MET A 40 18.88 -5.56 -2.55
N TYR A 41 18.59 -6.36 -1.53
CA TYR A 41 19.10 -7.72 -1.41
C TYR A 41 18.67 -8.59 -2.59
N GLU A 42 17.39 -8.60 -2.93
CA GLU A 42 16.84 -9.39 -4.03
C GLU A 42 17.53 -9.05 -5.35
N GLU A 43 17.70 -7.76 -5.66
CA GLU A 43 18.32 -7.30 -6.90
C GLU A 43 19.84 -7.57 -6.95
N LEU A 44 20.54 -7.32 -5.85
CA LEU A 44 21.98 -7.47 -5.78
C LEU A 44 22.40 -8.95 -5.66
N ARG A 45 21.63 -9.77 -4.93
CA ARG A 45 21.88 -11.21 -4.84
C ARG A 45 21.78 -11.89 -6.20
N LYS A 46 20.73 -11.63 -6.97
CA LYS A 46 20.60 -12.19 -8.32
C LYS A 46 21.69 -11.72 -9.28
N ALA A 47 22.15 -10.48 -9.14
CA ALA A 47 23.28 -9.98 -9.93
C ALA A 47 24.58 -10.71 -9.55
N TYR A 48 24.85 -10.88 -8.27
CA TYR A 48 26.01 -11.61 -7.75
C TYR A 48 26.02 -13.08 -8.21
N ASP A 49 24.90 -13.77 -8.05
CA ASP A 49 24.74 -15.18 -8.43
C ASP A 49 24.86 -15.40 -9.95
N THR A 50 24.72 -14.33 -10.75
CA THR A 50 24.96 -14.35 -12.21
C THR A 50 26.29 -13.71 -12.62
N THR A 51 27.30 -13.78 -11.74
CA THR A 51 28.68 -13.36 -11.92
C THR A 51 28.98 -11.86 -11.88
N ALA A 52 28.07 -11.02 -11.44
CA ALA A 52 28.34 -9.60 -11.22
C ALA A 52 28.94 -9.35 -9.82
N ASP A 53 30.12 -9.88 -9.57
CA ASP A 53 30.79 -9.98 -8.27
C ASP A 53 32.16 -9.29 -8.22
N ARG A 54 32.60 -8.60 -9.29
CA ARG A 54 33.94 -8.02 -9.34
C ARG A 54 34.03 -6.61 -8.86
N ILE A 55 33.11 -5.77 -9.31
CA ILE A 55 33.07 -4.36 -8.94
C ILE A 55 31.61 -3.98 -8.68
N TRP A 56 31.36 -3.46 -7.49
CA TRP A 56 30.06 -2.88 -7.16
C TRP A 56 30.19 -1.38 -7.01
N LEU A 57 29.45 -0.63 -7.80
CA LEU A 57 29.43 0.82 -7.80
C LEU A 57 28.04 1.31 -7.41
N ALA A 58 27.95 2.10 -6.34
CA ALA A 58 26.73 2.78 -5.94
C ALA A 58 26.69 4.19 -6.49
N ASN A 59 25.62 4.55 -7.21
CA ASN A 59 25.27 5.92 -7.50
C ASN A 59 24.36 6.45 -6.40
N CYS A 60 24.82 7.52 -5.75
CA CYS A 60 24.07 8.20 -4.70
C CYS A 60 24.20 9.70 -4.96
N GLY A 61 23.11 10.45 -4.95
CA GLY A 61 23.14 11.90 -5.10
C GLY A 61 23.87 12.54 -3.92
N ASP A 62 23.17 12.69 -2.80
CA ASP A 62 23.76 13.11 -1.53
C ASP A 62 23.93 11.92 -0.59
N LEU A 63 25.08 11.84 0.08
CA LEU A 63 25.32 10.79 1.08
C LEU A 63 24.46 11.00 2.33
N LYS A 64 24.17 12.27 2.66
CA LYS A 64 23.29 12.61 3.75
C LYS A 64 21.85 12.21 3.45
N GLY A 65 21.24 11.51 4.41
CA GLY A 65 19.92 10.91 4.27
C GLY A 65 19.93 9.50 3.66
N ALA A 66 21.04 9.06 3.06
CA ALA A 66 21.19 7.73 2.46
C ALA A 66 22.18 6.82 3.21
N GLU A 67 22.66 7.24 4.38
CA GLU A 67 23.75 6.57 5.10
C GLU A 67 23.46 5.08 5.39
N ALA A 68 22.25 4.75 5.81
CA ALA A 68 21.87 3.37 6.12
C ALA A 68 21.87 2.47 4.87
N GLN A 69 21.34 2.97 3.74
CA GLN A 69 21.30 2.24 2.48
C GLN A 69 22.68 2.11 1.84
N VAL A 70 23.51 3.16 1.92
CA VAL A 70 24.92 3.10 1.46
C VAL A 70 25.68 2.07 2.30
N SER A 71 25.54 2.10 3.63
CA SER A 71 26.17 1.11 4.52
C SER A 71 25.71 -0.31 4.19
N PHE A 72 24.40 -0.51 3.96
CA PHE A 72 23.86 -1.82 3.59
C PHE A 72 24.44 -2.32 2.27
N PHE A 73 24.52 -1.45 1.26
CA PHE A 73 25.12 -1.80 -0.03
C PHE A 73 26.59 -2.22 0.12
N LEU A 74 27.35 -1.47 0.91
CA LEU A 74 28.78 -1.77 1.14
C LEU A 74 28.99 -3.04 1.97
N ASP A 75 28.15 -3.26 3.01
CA ASP A 75 28.18 -4.47 3.81
C ASP A 75 27.85 -5.70 2.96
N MET A 76 26.88 -5.62 2.05
CA MET A 76 26.57 -6.67 1.08
C MET A 76 27.72 -6.90 0.10
N ALA A 77 28.37 -5.83 -0.39
CA ALA A 77 29.50 -5.93 -1.30
C ALA A 77 30.73 -6.57 -0.64
N TYR A 78 30.90 -6.38 0.68
CA TYR A 78 31.98 -6.96 1.46
C TYR A 78 31.76 -8.45 1.74
N ASP A 79 30.56 -8.83 2.16
CA ASP A 79 30.17 -10.21 2.46
C ASP A 79 28.64 -10.37 2.25
N ILE A 80 28.26 -10.85 1.08
CA ILE A 80 26.85 -11.02 0.73
C ILE A 80 26.20 -12.19 1.48
N ASP A 81 26.98 -13.18 1.93
CA ASP A 81 26.48 -14.40 2.56
C ASP A 81 26.12 -14.20 4.04
N GLN A 82 26.48 -13.06 4.64
CA GLN A 82 25.95 -12.66 5.95
C GLN A 82 24.47 -12.27 5.92
N PHE A 83 23.89 -12.04 4.74
CA PHE A 83 22.52 -11.62 4.53
C PHE A 83 21.65 -12.73 3.96
N ASN A 84 20.39 -12.72 4.37
CA ASN A 84 19.34 -13.59 3.84
C ASN A 84 17.97 -12.91 3.97
N GLU A 85 16.94 -13.51 3.40
CA GLU A 85 15.59 -12.97 3.35
C GLU A 85 15.04 -12.61 4.74
N ASN A 86 15.43 -13.35 5.79
CA ASN A 86 14.89 -13.18 7.14
C ASN A 86 15.58 -12.06 7.92
N ASN A 87 16.78 -11.61 7.52
CA ASN A 87 17.54 -10.65 8.31
C ASN A 87 17.70 -9.26 7.66
N VAL A 88 17.52 -9.13 6.35
CA VAL A 88 17.78 -7.88 5.62
C VAL A 88 16.79 -6.77 5.97
N HIS A 89 15.51 -7.08 6.14
CA HIS A 89 14.46 -6.08 6.35
C HIS A 89 14.63 -5.28 7.65
N THR A 90 15.34 -5.82 8.63
CA THR A 90 15.63 -5.13 9.91
C THR A 90 16.99 -4.41 9.92
N TYR A 91 17.73 -4.40 8.82
CA TYR A 91 19.04 -3.76 8.76
C TYR A 91 19.04 -2.30 9.22
N PRO A 92 18.12 -1.41 8.78
CA PRO A 92 18.13 -0.02 9.23
C PRO A 92 17.96 0.12 10.74
N ALA A 93 17.12 -0.71 11.35
CA ALA A 93 16.94 -0.71 12.81
C ALA A 93 18.20 -1.15 13.54
N ARG A 94 18.85 -2.22 13.08
CA ARG A 94 20.13 -2.69 13.67
C ARG A 94 21.25 -1.68 13.50
N TRP A 95 21.32 -1.05 12.32
CA TRP A 95 22.30 0.00 12.05
C TRP A 95 22.12 1.20 12.98
N LEU A 96 20.87 1.65 13.18
CA LEU A 96 20.55 2.73 14.13
C LEU A 96 20.78 2.31 15.58
N ALA A 97 20.45 1.07 15.97
CA ALA A 97 20.69 0.59 17.33
C ALA A 97 22.18 0.55 17.72
N LYS A 98 23.07 0.25 16.76
CA LYS A 98 24.53 0.38 16.97
C LYS A 98 24.96 1.82 17.28
N ILE A 99 24.22 2.82 16.78
CA ILE A 99 24.54 4.25 16.99
C ILE A 99 23.92 4.77 18.31
N PHE A 100 22.65 4.41 18.56
CA PHE A 100 21.87 5.00 19.65
C PHE A 100 21.74 4.11 20.89
N GLY A 101 22.04 2.83 20.76
CA GLY A 101 21.96 1.82 21.82
C GLY A 101 20.96 0.72 21.54
N GLU A 102 21.32 -0.51 21.89
CA GLU A 102 20.52 -1.74 21.67
C GLU A 102 19.16 -1.70 22.40
N GLN A 103 19.04 -0.95 23.49
CA GLN A 103 17.77 -0.76 24.22
C GLN A 103 16.68 -0.11 23.36
N TYR A 104 17.03 0.55 22.27
CA TYR A 104 16.08 1.17 21.33
C TYR A 104 15.72 0.29 20.13
N TYR A 105 16.31 -0.91 20.00
CA TYR A 105 16.19 -1.75 18.81
C TYR A 105 14.72 -2.02 18.41
N ASP A 106 13.87 -2.44 19.34
CA ASP A 106 12.48 -2.77 19.02
C ASP A 106 11.68 -1.53 18.57
N THR A 107 11.91 -0.38 19.20
CA THR A 107 11.30 0.89 18.80
C THR A 107 11.79 1.32 17.40
N LEU A 108 13.08 1.23 17.16
CA LEU A 108 13.70 1.54 15.86
C LEU A 108 13.19 0.60 14.78
N LYS A 109 13.06 -0.69 15.08
CA LYS A 109 12.52 -1.70 14.16
C LYS A 109 11.07 -1.37 13.77
N ASP A 110 10.21 -1.09 14.75
CA ASP A 110 8.82 -0.72 14.49
C ASP A 110 8.73 0.54 13.61
N ILE A 111 9.47 1.59 13.95
CA ILE A 111 9.46 2.84 13.18
C ILE A 111 10.00 2.62 11.76
N THR A 112 11.18 2.03 11.61
CA THR A 112 11.86 1.92 10.32
C THR A 112 11.16 0.96 9.37
N CYS A 113 10.68 -0.20 9.86
CA CYS A 113 9.93 -1.15 9.03
C CYS A 113 8.60 -0.55 8.57
N SER A 114 7.84 0.11 9.46
CA SER A 114 6.59 0.79 9.08
C SER A 114 6.85 1.94 8.11
N HIS A 115 7.87 2.77 8.35
CA HIS A 115 8.22 3.88 7.46
C HIS A 115 8.55 3.41 6.03
N ILE A 116 9.43 2.41 5.91
CA ILE A 116 9.82 1.83 4.63
C ILE A 116 8.62 1.18 3.93
N ASN A 117 7.79 0.44 4.65
CA ASN A 117 6.60 -0.21 4.08
C ASN A 117 5.56 0.81 3.56
N LEU A 118 5.31 1.87 4.31
CA LEU A 118 4.44 2.97 3.87
C LEU A 118 5.01 3.68 2.63
N ALA A 119 6.31 3.96 2.63
CA ALA A 119 6.99 4.58 1.49
C ALA A 119 7.05 3.65 0.26
N PHE A 120 7.15 2.33 0.47
CA PHE A 120 7.11 1.35 -0.62
C PHE A 120 5.81 1.45 -1.42
N SER A 121 4.66 1.55 -0.77
CA SER A 121 3.37 1.68 -1.46
C SER A 121 3.23 3.00 -2.22
N ARG A 122 3.78 4.10 -1.71
CA ARG A 122 3.89 5.41 -2.37
C ARG A 122 4.97 6.23 -1.68
N LYS A 123 6.02 6.61 -2.39
CA LYS A 123 7.10 7.43 -1.83
C LYS A 123 6.56 8.79 -1.36
N PRO A 124 7.06 9.35 -0.25
CA PRO A 124 6.65 10.68 0.19
C PRO A 124 6.84 11.75 -0.89
N GLU A 125 7.91 11.68 -1.66
CA GLU A 125 8.20 12.59 -2.78
C GLU A 125 7.25 12.43 -3.97
N TYR A 126 6.46 11.34 -4.03
CA TYR A 126 5.43 11.13 -5.04
C TYR A 126 4.03 11.57 -4.59
N MET A 127 3.89 12.08 -3.38
CA MET A 127 2.61 12.64 -2.93
C MET A 127 2.30 13.95 -3.68
N GLY A 128 1.10 14.06 -4.23
CA GLY A 128 0.69 15.20 -5.06
C GLY A 128 1.34 15.23 -6.45
N TRP A 129 2.20 14.26 -6.76
CA TRP A 129 2.80 14.12 -8.07
C TRP A 129 1.92 13.23 -8.94
N GLY A 130 1.42 13.83 -10.00
CA GLY A 130 0.61 13.15 -10.97
C GLY A 130 1.42 12.54 -12.08
N TYR A 131 0.64 11.91 -12.92
CA TYR A 131 1.14 11.31 -14.11
C TYR A 131 1.99 12.29 -14.90
N TRP A 132 3.12 11.85 -15.28
CA TRP A 132 4.08 12.46 -16.14
C TRP A 132 3.53 12.69 -17.53
N ASN A 133 3.19 13.89 -17.85
CA ASN A 133 2.78 14.22 -19.21
C ASN A 133 3.90 14.81 -20.08
N ASN A 134 5.04 15.17 -19.52
CA ASN A 134 6.04 15.86 -20.31
C ASN A 134 7.47 15.75 -19.77
N TYR A 135 8.18 14.74 -20.19
CA TYR A 135 9.63 14.68 -20.09
C TYR A 135 10.34 15.85 -20.81
N TRP A 136 9.67 16.47 -21.79
CA TRP A 136 10.26 17.41 -22.75
C TRP A 136 9.64 18.82 -22.71
N GLY A 137 9.10 19.27 -21.59
CA GLY A 137 8.78 20.70 -21.44
C GLY A 137 7.31 21.08 -21.20
N GLY A 138 6.49 20.19 -20.70
CA GLY A 138 5.18 20.55 -20.17
C GLY A 138 5.15 20.35 -18.65
N GLY A 139 4.81 21.40 -17.92
CA GLY A 139 4.88 21.43 -16.48
C GLY A 139 4.21 20.24 -15.78
N GLU A 140 4.75 19.84 -14.64
CA GLU A 140 4.20 18.81 -13.77
C GLU A 140 2.75 19.15 -13.41
N LYS A 141 1.83 18.26 -13.75
CA LYS A 141 0.48 18.35 -13.21
C LYS A 141 0.46 17.75 -11.83
N ARG A 142 0.14 18.56 -10.84
CA ARG A 142 -0.25 18.04 -9.53
C ARG A 142 -1.55 17.26 -9.67
N THR A 143 -1.56 16.07 -9.13
CA THR A 143 -2.76 15.24 -9.08
C THR A 143 -3.00 14.76 -7.67
N ASP A 144 -4.25 14.45 -7.40
CA ASP A 144 -4.66 13.74 -6.21
C ASP A 144 -4.04 12.33 -6.23
N THR A 145 -3.78 11.81 -5.05
CA THR A 145 -3.44 10.40 -4.91
C THR A 145 -4.69 9.54 -5.14
N GLU A 146 -4.49 8.29 -5.53
CA GLU A 146 -5.58 7.34 -5.72
C GLU A 146 -6.02 6.64 -4.42
N PHE A 147 -5.45 7.00 -3.27
CA PHE A 147 -5.88 6.47 -1.97
C PHE A 147 -7.33 6.83 -1.69
N SER A 148 -8.14 5.83 -1.39
CA SER A 148 -9.56 6.04 -1.11
C SER A 148 -9.79 6.51 0.32
N PHE A 149 -10.64 7.55 0.48
CA PHE A 149 -11.12 8.00 1.79
C PHE A 149 -12.38 7.27 2.25
N ILE A 150 -13.08 6.60 1.34
CA ILE A 150 -14.37 5.98 1.61
C ILE A 150 -14.36 4.45 1.44
N ASN A 151 -13.54 3.90 0.54
CA ASN A 151 -13.45 2.47 0.34
C ASN A 151 -12.30 1.90 1.18
N TYR A 152 -12.57 0.88 1.99
CA TYR A 152 -11.60 0.14 2.80
C TYR A 152 -10.83 0.99 3.82
N ASN A 153 -11.28 2.21 4.10
CA ASN A 153 -10.61 3.19 4.99
C ASN A 153 -9.10 3.35 4.69
N GLU A 154 -8.72 3.24 3.43
CA GLU A 154 -7.32 3.12 2.98
C GLU A 154 -6.49 4.35 3.34
N ALA A 155 -6.98 5.56 3.00
CA ALA A 155 -6.34 6.82 3.33
C ALA A 155 -6.24 7.04 4.85
N GLY A 156 -7.31 6.72 5.58
CA GLY A 156 -7.36 6.86 7.05
C GLY A 156 -6.33 5.98 7.74
N ARG A 157 -6.22 4.69 7.34
CA ARG A 157 -5.22 3.76 7.89
C ARG A 157 -3.80 4.22 7.62
N ARG A 158 -3.50 4.69 6.39
CA ARG A 158 -2.19 5.21 6.03
C ARG A 158 -1.80 6.42 6.89
N LEU A 159 -2.70 7.39 7.05
CA LEU A 159 -2.45 8.57 7.86
C LEU A 159 -2.31 8.24 9.35
N ALA A 160 -3.11 7.30 9.86
CA ALA A 160 -3.01 6.84 11.26
C ALA A 160 -1.65 6.19 11.53
N GLU A 161 -1.16 5.35 10.61
CA GLU A 161 0.13 4.69 10.78
C GLU A 161 1.31 5.66 10.70
N TYR A 162 1.29 6.65 9.78
CA TYR A 162 2.30 7.71 9.76
C TYR A 162 2.30 8.53 11.05
N ARG A 163 1.11 8.90 11.59
CA ARG A 163 1.01 9.61 12.88
C ARG A 163 1.58 8.78 14.04
N ARG A 164 1.30 7.47 14.04
CA ARG A 164 1.80 6.54 15.08
C ARG A 164 3.32 6.51 15.11
N ILE A 165 3.97 6.30 13.97
CA ILE A 165 5.44 6.24 13.90
C ILE A 165 6.07 7.62 14.07
N GLY A 166 5.45 8.69 13.58
CA GLY A 166 5.90 10.06 13.79
C GLY A 166 5.93 10.43 15.27
N LYS A 167 4.87 10.07 16.03
CA LYS A 167 4.82 10.25 17.48
C LYS A 167 5.92 9.47 18.20
N LYS A 168 6.16 8.20 17.84
CA LYS A 168 7.26 7.40 18.42
C LYS A 168 8.64 8.01 18.15
N ALA A 169 8.86 8.56 16.96
CA ALA A 169 10.11 9.25 16.62
C ALA A 169 10.29 10.54 17.43
N GLU A 170 9.23 11.31 17.70
CA GLU A 170 9.23 12.47 18.58
C GLU A 170 9.56 12.09 20.04
N GLU A 171 8.91 11.06 20.55
CA GLU A 171 9.14 10.54 21.90
C GLU A 171 10.59 10.08 22.09
N MET A 172 11.14 9.37 21.09
CA MET A 172 12.54 8.96 21.11
C MET A 172 13.49 10.16 21.07
N LEU A 173 13.22 11.17 20.22
CA LEU A 173 14.01 12.40 20.16
C LEU A 173 13.98 13.18 21.48
N ALA A 174 12.87 13.15 22.20
CA ALA A 174 12.76 13.79 23.51
C ALA A 174 13.63 13.11 24.57
N THR A 175 13.74 11.78 24.53
CA THR A 175 14.33 10.95 25.60
C THR A 175 15.78 10.54 25.35
N VAL A 176 16.29 10.53 24.12
CA VAL A 176 17.67 10.17 23.79
C VAL A 176 18.67 11.17 24.42
N ASP A 177 19.89 10.71 24.67
CA ASP A 177 20.98 11.57 25.19
C ASP A 177 21.16 12.84 24.36
N LYS A 178 21.39 13.97 25.01
CA LYS A 178 21.52 15.30 24.39
C LYS A 178 22.55 15.32 23.24
N LYS A 179 23.67 14.59 23.40
CA LYS A 179 24.73 14.53 22.38
C LYS A 179 24.30 13.74 21.14
N ALA A 180 23.38 12.80 21.30
CA ALA A 180 22.86 11.97 20.21
C ALA A 180 21.69 12.63 19.47
N LYS A 181 21.02 13.65 20.05
CA LYS A 181 19.86 14.32 19.45
C LYS A 181 20.08 14.82 18.02
N PRO A 182 21.21 15.48 17.66
CA PRO A 182 21.41 15.93 16.28
C PRO A 182 21.44 14.76 15.28
N ALA A 183 22.09 13.65 15.63
CA ALA A 183 22.15 12.47 14.78
C ALA A 183 20.77 11.78 14.67
N LEU A 184 20.04 11.65 15.78
CA LEU A 184 18.70 11.07 15.78
C LEU A 184 17.71 11.94 14.99
N TYR A 185 17.81 13.26 15.10
CA TYR A 185 17.03 14.20 14.31
C TYR A 185 17.23 13.94 12.82
N GLN A 186 18.48 13.83 12.38
CA GLN A 186 18.84 13.63 10.97
C GLN A 186 18.44 12.25 10.46
N LEU A 187 18.76 11.18 11.20
CA LEU A 187 18.70 9.81 10.71
C LEU A 187 17.31 9.17 10.89
N LEU A 188 16.50 9.66 11.83
CA LEU A 188 15.19 9.06 12.12
C LEU A 188 14.05 10.08 12.13
N TYR A 189 14.16 11.13 12.95
CA TYR A 189 13.05 12.06 13.16
C TYR A 189 12.66 12.79 11.88
N TYR A 190 13.60 13.43 11.21
CA TYR A 190 13.34 14.22 10.00
C TYR A 190 12.73 13.40 8.86
N PRO A 191 13.27 12.23 8.46
CA PRO A 191 12.67 11.45 7.40
C PRO A 191 11.28 10.90 7.76
N VAL A 192 11.06 10.44 8.99
CA VAL A 192 9.76 9.91 9.42
C VAL A 192 8.72 11.02 9.55
N LYS A 193 9.07 12.13 10.22
CA LYS A 193 8.16 13.27 10.42
C LYS A 193 7.88 14.01 9.12
N GLY A 194 8.88 14.19 8.28
CA GLY A 194 8.73 14.77 6.96
C GLY A 194 7.78 13.95 6.07
N ALA A 195 7.92 12.63 6.08
CA ALA A 195 7.01 11.74 5.37
C ALA A 195 5.57 11.81 5.91
N GLU A 196 5.39 11.84 7.24
CA GLU A 196 4.07 12.05 7.88
C GLU A 196 3.44 13.36 7.39
N LEU A 197 4.15 14.47 7.53
CA LEU A 197 3.64 15.80 7.17
C LEU A 197 3.32 15.90 5.68
N MET A 198 4.16 15.34 4.81
CA MET A 198 3.94 15.31 3.37
C MET A 198 2.68 14.53 2.98
N ASN A 199 2.47 13.36 3.58
CA ASN A 199 1.26 12.59 3.37
C ASN A 199 0.02 13.31 3.90
N ARG A 200 0.07 13.87 5.11
CA ARG A 200 -1.02 14.65 5.69
C ARG A 200 -1.35 15.86 4.82
N MET A 201 -0.38 16.67 4.45
CA MET A 201 -0.58 17.84 3.60
C MET A 201 -1.32 17.50 2.31
N ASN A 202 -0.85 16.51 1.57
CA ASN A 202 -1.47 16.17 0.28
C ASN A 202 -2.85 15.53 0.45
N MET A 203 -3.00 14.60 1.40
CA MET A 203 -4.27 13.88 1.61
C MET A 203 -5.34 14.79 2.26
N THR A 204 -4.98 15.66 3.20
CA THR A 204 -5.94 16.62 3.76
C THR A 204 -6.36 17.67 2.74
N GLY A 205 -5.45 18.13 1.88
CA GLY A 205 -5.81 19.01 0.75
C GLY A 205 -6.74 18.36 -0.26
N GLN A 206 -6.55 17.07 -0.53
CA GLN A 206 -7.45 16.27 -1.37
C GLN A 206 -8.83 16.10 -0.70
N LEU A 207 -8.85 15.78 0.58
CA LEU A 207 -10.08 15.62 1.37
C LEU A 207 -10.81 16.95 1.52
N TYR A 208 -10.09 18.07 1.68
CA TYR A 208 -10.65 19.42 1.69
C TYR A 208 -11.52 19.68 0.47
N ARG A 209 -11.02 19.42 -0.74
CA ARG A 209 -11.82 19.64 -1.97
C ARG A 209 -13.06 18.74 -2.02
N GLN A 210 -12.97 17.53 -1.49
CA GLN A 210 -14.14 16.65 -1.35
C GLN A 210 -15.15 17.24 -0.36
N TYR A 211 -14.70 17.75 0.78
CA TYR A 211 -15.55 18.34 1.81
C TYR A 211 -16.23 19.64 1.34
N VAL A 212 -15.52 20.46 0.56
CA VAL A 212 -16.12 21.63 -0.08
C VAL A 212 -17.29 21.23 -0.99
N ARG A 213 -17.09 20.23 -1.87
CA ARG A 213 -18.16 19.71 -2.73
C ARG A 213 -19.33 19.12 -1.93
N GLN A 214 -19.06 18.51 -0.79
CA GLN A 214 -20.08 17.99 0.13
C GLN A 214 -20.69 19.07 1.03
N LYS A 215 -20.20 20.30 0.98
CA LYS A 215 -20.60 21.41 1.85
C LYS A 215 -20.45 21.07 3.34
N ARG A 216 -19.35 20.43 3.74
CA ARG A 216 -19.07 20.11 5.14
C ARG A 216 -18.49 21.31 5.87
N ALA A 217 -18.97 21.60 7.06
CA ALA A 217 -18.43 22.64 7.94
C ALA A 217 -16.96 22.37 8.35
N ALA A 218 -16.53 21.11 8.32
CA ALA A 218 -15.15 20.69 8.58
C ALA A 218 -14.15 21.09 7.47
N ALA A 219 -14.59 21.60 6.32
CA ALA A 219 -13.70 21.94 5.22
C ALA A 219 -12.61 22.94 5.65
N ASP A 220 -12.96 24.00 6.38
CA ASP A 220 -11.99 25.00 6.86
C ASP A 220 -10.94 24.42 7.81
N ASP A 221 -11.29 23.42 8.62
CA ASP A 221 -10.35 22.76 9.53
C ASP A 221 -9.29 21.99 8.71
N LEU A 222 -9.70 21.31 7.62
CA LEU A 222 -8.79 20.61 6.72
C LEU A 222 -7.88 21.59 5.94
N LYS A 223 -8.40 22.74 5.54
CA LYS A 223 -7.58 23.78 4.91
C LYS A 223 -6.47 24.27 5.84
N ARG A 224 -6.84 24.55 7.11
CA ARG A 224 -5.86 24.93 8.14
C ARG A 224 -4.85 23.82 8.41
N GLU A 225 -5.31 22.56 8.54
CA GLU A 225 -4.41 21.41 8.74
C GLU A 225 -3.42 21.27 7.57
N THR A 226 -3.90 21.42 6.33
CA THR A 226 -3.05 21.35 5.14
C THR A 226 -1.94 22.42 5.18
N THR A 227 -2.30 23.66 5.47
CA THR A 227 -1.32 24.77 5.58
C THR A 227 -0.37 24.55 6.76
N THR A 228 -0.88 24.12 7.91
CA THR A 228 -0.05 23.81 9.09
C THR A 228 0.97 22.69 8.79
N CYS A 229 0.59 21.67 8.02
CA CYS A 229 1.53 20.62 7.61
C CYS A 229 2.63 21.17 6.70
N HIS A 230 2.30 22.07 5.77
CA HIS A 230 3.29 22.74 4.92
C HIS A 230 4.28 23.55 5.75
N ASP A 231 3.78 24.43 6.62
CA ASP A 231 4.62 25.27 7.48
C ASP A 231 5.49 24.43 8.42
N SER A 232 4.94 23.32 8.93
CA SER A 232 5.68 22.37 9.76
C SER A 232 6.81 21.66 9.00
N LEU A 233 6.63 21.37 7.70
CA LEU A 233 7.70 20.85 6.85
C LEU A 233 8.85 21.85 6.72
N GLU A 234 8.55 23.14 6.54
CA GLU A 234 9.58 24.20 6.53
C GLU A 234 10.31 24.25 7.88
N ILE A 235 9.58 24.26 9.00
CA ILE A 235 10.15 24.33 10.36
C ILE A 235 11.11 23.14 10.62
N ILE A 236 10.71 21.91 10.32
CA ILE A 236 11.59 20.75 10.54
C ILE A 236 12.78 20.72 9.59
N THR A 237 12.63 21.27 8.39
CA THR A 237 13.73 21.39 7.42
C THR A 237 14.75 22.44 7.86
N ASP A 238 14.30 23.59 8.35
CA ASP A 238 15.17 24.60 8.96
C ASP A 238 15.84 24.07 10.22
N GLY A 239 15.12 23.28 11.03
CA GLY A 239 15.68 22.55 12.16
C GLY A 239 16.84 21.64 11.76
N TYR A 240 16.66 20.85 10.67
CA TYR A 240 17.75 20.02 10.14
C TYR A 240 18.97 20.86 9.70
N ASN A 241 18.74 21.89 8.91
CA ASN A 241 19.81 22.75 8.38
C ASN A 241 20.56 23.53 9.48
N SER A 242 19.92 23.75 10.63
CA SER A 242 20.49 24.45 11.78
C SER A 242 21.27 23.54 12.75
N LEU A 243 21.23 22.21 12.55
CA LEU A 243 21.93 21.28 13.42
C LEU A 243 23.43 21.59 13.53
N LEU A 244 23.99 21.48 14.75
CA LEU A 244 25.41 21.66 15.03
C LEU A 244 25.94 23.01 14.50
N ASP A 245 25.26 24.09 14.89
CA ASP A 245 25.58 25.47 14.50
C ASP A 245 25.58 25.69 12.97
N GLY A 246 24.68 24.99 12.27
CA GLY A 246 24.53 25.12 10.83
C GLY A 246 25.55 24.31 10.01
N LYS A 247 26.18 23.30 10.62
CA LYS A 247 27.10 22.39 9.90
C LYS A 247 26.46 21.79 8.63
N TRP A 248 25.15 21.55 8.66
CA TRP A 248 24.40 20.97 7.55
C TRP A 248 23.50 21.99 6.82
N LYS A 249 23.83 23.28 6.93
CA LYS A 249 23.10 24.36 6.26
C LYS A 249 23.03 24.09 4.74
N TYR A 250 21.83 24.24 4.18
CA TYR A 250 21.49 23.97 2.79
C TYR A 250 21.53 22.50 2.34
N MET A 251 21.73 21.54 3.23
CA MET A 251 21.72 20.13 2.90
C MET A 251 20.30 19.66 2.52
N MET A 252 19.27 20.14 3.23
CA MET A 252 17.88 19.83 2.93
C MET A 252 17.18 21.06 2.34
N SER A 253 16.43 20.86 1.26
CA SER A 253 15.65 21.89 0.59
C SER A 253 14.30 21.36 0.17
N LEU A 254 13.24 22.11 0.52
CA LEU A 254 11.88 21.84 0.04
C LEU A 254 11.62 22.46 -1.36
N ARG A 255 12.57 23.25 -1.86
CA ARG A 255 12.45 23.98 -3.13
C ARG A 255 13.38 23.42 -4.20
N GLN A 256 13.57 22.13 -4.24
CA GLN A 256 14.39 21.51 -5.27
C GLN A 256 13.69 21.64 -6.63
N ASN A 257 14.14 22.58 -7.43
CA ASN A 257 13.88 22.65 -8.85
C ASN A 257 15.08 22.06 -9.57
N TYR A 258 14.98 20.80 -9.94
CA TYR A 258 16.09 20.14 -10.62
C TYR A 258 16.20 20.54 -12.10
N ASP A 259 15.06 20.87 -12.71
CA ASP A 259 14.92 21.15 -14.13
C ASP A 259 14.10 22.42 -14.42
N GLY A 260 13.91 23.28 -13.42
CA GLY A 260 13.03 24.45 -13.52
C GLY A 260 11.54 24.12 -13.35
N SER A 261 11.19 22.85 -13.07
CA SER A 261 9.83 22.45 -12.76
C SER A 261 9.41 22.85 -11.34
N SER A 262 8.12 22.77 -11.05
CA SER A 262 7.57 23.17 -9.77
C SER A 262 8.04 22.24 -8.63
N SER A 263 8.31 22.83 -7.48
CA SER A 263 8.68 22.12 -6.25
C SER A 263 7.64 21.06 -5.86
N TYR A 264 8.09 19.84 -5.49
CA TYR A 264 7.24 18.76 -4.96
C TYR A 264 6.49 19.15 -3.69
N PHE A 265 6.99 20.16 -2.98
CA PHE A 265 6.49 20.60 -1.67
C PHE A 265 5.49 21.74 -1.74
N MET A 266 4.94 22.02 -2.91
CA MET A 266 3.90 23.04 -3.02
C MET A 266 2.61 22.59 -2.32
N LEU A 267 1.91 23.55 -1.75
CA LEU A 267 0.56 23.32 -1.21
C LEU A 267 -0.35 22.71 -2.29
N PRO A 268 -1.18 21.73 -1.95
CA PRO A 268 -2.24 21.25 -2.83
C PRO A 268 -3.17 22.38 -3.25
N LEU A 269 -3.75 22.28 -4.45
CA LEU A 269 -4.73 23.27 -4.93
C LEU A 269 -5.92 23.31 -3.98
N MET A 270 -6.27 24.50 -3.47
CA MET A 270 -7.38 24.76 -2.55
C MET A 270 -8.15 26.01 -2.99
N GLU A 271 -8.46 26.07 -4.30
CA GLU A 271 -9.12 27.24 -4.92
C GLU A 271 -10.58 27.39 -4.53
N GLU A 272 -11.30 26.27 -4.40
CA GLU A 272 -12.67 26.27 -3.95
C GLU A 272 -12.73 26.63 -2.47
N SER A 273 -13.81 27.26 -2.03
CA SER A 273 -14.04 27.55 -0.61
C SER A 273 -15.48 27.26 -0.22
N TYR A 274 -15.68 26.83 0.99
CA TYR A 274 -16.98 26.68 1.59
C TYR A 274 -16.93 27.16 3.03
N VAL A 275 -17.74 28.14 3.35
CA VAL A 275 -17.95 28.62 4.72
C VAL A 275 -19.34 28.22 5.15
N ALA A 276 -19.44 27.40 6.18
CA ALA A 276 -20.71 26.99 6.74
C ALA A 276 -21.38 28.16 7.45
N THR A 277 -22.57 28.53 7.00
CA THR A 277 -23.38 29.67 7.54
C THR A 277 -24.83 29.25 7.74
N GLY A 278 -25.60 30.07 8.45
CA GLY A 278 -27.00 29.78 8.73
C GLY A 278 -27.22 28.72 9.79
N ASP A 279 -28.40 28.11 9.79
CA ASP A 279 -28.77 27.08 10.75
C ASP A 279 -27.99 25.75 10.50
N PRO A 280 -27.79 24.93 11.56
CA PRO A 280 -27.20 23.61 11.42
C PRO A 280 -27.98 22.75 10.42
N LYS A 281 -27.26 22.03 9.58
CA LYS A 281 -27.86 21.15 8.57
C LYS A 281 -27.26 19.76 8.61
N LEU A 282 -28.12 18.80 8.95
CA LEU A 282 -27.72 17.38 9.05
C LEU A 282 -27.43 16.76 7.68
N ALA A 283 -26.32 16.08 7.58
CA ALA A 283 -26.02 15.16 6.49
C ALA A 283 -25.20 13.98 6.99
N VAL A 284 -25.15 12.88 6.22
CA VAL A 284 -24.38 11.69 6.56
C VAL A 284 -23.57 11.19 5.36
N GLN A 285 -22.39 10.67 5.64
CA GLN A 285 -21.55 9.93 4.70
C GLN A 285 -21.30 8.54 5.28
N VAL A 286 -21.39 7.51 4.45
CA VAL A 286 -21.10 6.12 4.83
C VAL A 286 -19.76 5.66 4.27
N GLU A 287 -19.19 4.65 4.88
CA GLU A 287 -18.11 3.87 4.29
C GLU A 287 -18.65 3.17 3.04
N SER A 288 -18.19 3.54 1.90
CA SER A 288 -18.51 3.11 0.53
C SER A 288 -19.17 4.20 -0.32
N GLU A 289 -19.19 3.97 -1.61
CA GLU A 289 -19.90 4.82 -2.56
C GLU A 289 -21.42 4.66 -2.42
N GLN A 290 -22.15 5.75 -2.69
CA GLN A 290 -23.61 5.71 -2.67
C GLN A 290 -24.14 4.79 -3.76
N LEU A 291 -25.13 3.99 -3.41
CA LEU A 291 -25.85 3.15 -4.37
C LEU A 291 -26.91 3.97 -5.09
N ASN A 292 -26.80 4.11 -6.40
CA ASN A 292 -27.82 4.73 -7.26
C ASN A 292 -28.65 3.63 -7.93
N ARG A 293 -29.93 3.52 -7.61
CA ARG A 293 -30.87 2.61 -8.26
C ARG A 293 -32.13 3.38 -8.68
N GLY A 294 -32.45 3.32 -9.97
CA GLY A 294 -33.71 3.87 -10.49
C GLY A 294 -33.92 5.36 -10.22
N GLY A 295 -32.84 6.19 -10.22
CA GLY A 295 -32.91 7.61 -9.95
C GLY A 295 -32.94 7.98 -8.45
N PHE A 296 -32.92 7.00 -7.55
CA PHE A 296 -32.82 7.23 -6.10
C PHE A 296 -31.40 6.91 -5.61
N SER A 297 -30.85 7.81 -4.78
CA SER A 297 -29.58 7.60 -4.09
C SER A 297 -29.85 7.05 -2.70
N PHE A 298 -29.30 5.86 -2.42
CA PHE A 298 -29.41 5.23 -1.12
C PHE A 298 -28.05 5.23 -0.42
N ARG A 299 -28.04 5.63 0.84
CA ARG A 299 -26.87 5.46 1.70
C ARG A 299 -26.95 4.07 2.32
N ALA A 300 -26.00 3.23 1.98
CA ALA A 300 -25.89 1.87 2.52
C ALA A 300 -24.45 1.60 2.95
N LEU A 301 -24.30 1.00 4.12
CA LEU A 301 -23.02 0.46 4.54
C LEU A 301 -22.65 -0.78 3.70
N PRO A 302 -21.34 -1.14 3.59
CA PRO A 302 -20.96 -2.46 3.12
C PRO A 302 -21.71 -3.54 3.91
N VAL A 303 -21.96 -4.69 3.28
CA VAL A 303 -22.69 -5.78 3.93
C VAL A 303 -21.84 -6.35 5.07
N PHE A 304 -22.39 -6.37 6.27
CA PHE A 304 -21.75 -7.04 7.41
C PHE A 304 -21.80 -8.54 7.20
N ASN A 305 -20.67 -9.20 7.38
CA ASN A 305 -20.52 -10.61 7.11
C ASN A 305 -20.20 -11.38 8.41
N THR A 306 -20.97 -12.43 8.72
CA THR A 306 -20.81 -13.23 9.94
C THR A 306 -19.44 -13.89 10.07
N TYR A 307 -18.73 -14.08 8.95
CA TYR A 307 -17.42 -14.73 8.94
C TYR A 307 -16.27 -13.75 9.24
N SER A 308 -16.34 -12.50 8.73
CA SER A 308 -15.31 -11.47 8.97
C SER A 308 -15.59 -10.62 10.21
N ARG A 309 -16.86 -10.38 10.52
CA ARG A 309 -17.34 -9.57 11.66
C ARG A 309 -16.71 -8.17 11.74
N LYS A 310 -16.41 -7.57 10.57
CA LYS A 310 -15.86 -6.23 10.51
C LYS A 310 -16.87 -5.18 10.96
N SER A 311 -16.38 -4.05 11.47
CA SER A 311 -17.16 -2.85 11.72
C SER A 311 -17.03 -1.89 10.54
N HIS A 312 -18.04 -1.05 10.35
CA HIS A 312 -18.05 0.01 9.35
C HIS A 312 -18.29 1.37 10.02
N TRP A 313 -18.12 2.45 9.29
CA TRP A 313 -18.29 3.79 9.85
C TRP A 313 -19.31 4.63 9.09
N ILE A 314 -19.88 5.61 9.81
CA ILE A 314 -20.74 6.67 9.30
C ILE A 314 -20.20 7.99 9.86
N ASP A 315 -20.03 8.99 8.99
CA ASP A 315 -19.82 10.37 9.41
C ASP A 315 -21.18 11.09 9.45
N VAL A 316 -21.55 11.59 10.63
CA VAL A 316 -22.65 12.52 10.82
C VAL A 316 -22.04 13.91 10.82
N TYR A 317 -22.40 14.75 9.86
CA TYR A 317 -21.72 16.03 9.67
C TYR A 317 -22.70 17.21 9.45
N ASN A 318 -22.20 18.39 9.79
CA ASN A 318 -22.90 19.65 9.64
C ASN A 318 -22.58 20.29 8.28
N GLN A 319 -23.62 20.69 7.54
CA GLN A 319 -23.53 21.52 6.33
C GLN A 319 -23.87 23.00 6.59
N GLY A 320 -24.29 23.37 7.79
CA GLY A 320 -24.62 24.73 8.18
C GLY A 320 -23.70 25.30 9.25
N GLY A 321 -24.00 26.47 9.75
CA GLY A 321 -23.32 27.08 10.88
C GLY A 321 -23.82 26.54 12.22
N GLY A 322 -23.19 26.99 13.31
CA GLY A 322 -23.58 26.63 14.67
C GLY A 322 -23.35 25.18 15.05
N MET A 323 -24.03 24.73 16.09
CA MET A 323 -23.91 23.36 16.64
C MET A 323 -25.03 22.48 16.08
N LEU A 324 -24.67 21.35 15.53
CA LEU A 324 -25.59 20.30 15.07
C LEU A 324 -25.81 19.31 16.22
N ASP A 325 -27.00 19.37 16.85
CA ASP A 325 -27.43 18.36 17.80
C ASP A 325 -28.13 17.23 17.04
N TRP A 326 -27.65 16.02 17.17
CA TRP A 326 -28.19 14.88 16.46
C TRP A 326 -28.46 13.68 17.38
N LYS A 327 -29.39 12.83 16.99
CA LYS A 327 -29.69 11.54 17.61
C LYS A 327 -29.97 10.51 16.54
N SER A 328 -29.82 9.22 16.91
CA SER A 328 -30.12 8.09 16.03
C SER A 328 -31.21 7.19 16.63
N GLU A 329 -32.02 6.61 15.75
CA GLU A 329 -32.97 5.56 16.04
C GLU A 329 -32.61 4.31 15.19
N LEU A 330 -32.64 3.14 15.81
CA LEU A 330 -32.27 1.87 15.19
C LEU A 330 -33.55 1.08 14.90
N SER A 331 -33.65 0.48 13.72
CA SER A 331 -34.78 -0.40 13.40
C SER A 331 -34.74 -1.73 14.14
N ASP A 332 -33.56 -2.15 14.56
CA ASP A 332 -33.31 -3.50 15.11
C ASP A 332 -32.26 -3.47 16.21
N GLU A 333 -32.44 -4.34 17.23
CA GLU A 333 -31.53 -4.44 18.38
C GLU A 333 -30.16 -5.05 18.06
N TRP A 334 -29.99 -5.66 16.89
CA TRP A 334 -28.72 -6.22 16.47
C TRP A 334 -27.77 -5.17 15.86
N ILE A 335 -28.25 -3.95 15.60
CA ILE A 335 -27.40 -2.83 15.14
C ILE A 335 -26.80 -2.16 16.37
N VAL A 336 -25.49 -2.02 16.41
CA VAL A 336 -24.75 -1.41 17.52
C VAL A 336 -23.96 -0.20 17.04
N LEU A 337 -24.15 0.94 17.68
CA LEU A 337 -23.40 2.17 17.40
C LEU A 337 -22.45 2.49 18.55
N SER A 338 -21.28 3.05 18.23
CA SER A 338 -20.34 3.57 19.23
C SER A 338 -20.93 4.72 20.04
N ARG A 339 -21.88 5.46 19.45
CA ARG A 339 -22.63 6.56 20.06
C ARG A 339 -23.94 6.78 19.33
N GLN A 340 -25.04 7.05 20.07
CA GLN A 340 -26.38 7.22 19.50
C GLN A 340 -26.86 8.66 19.44
N SER A 341 -26.12 9.61 20.00
CA SER A 341 -26.41 11.04 19.92
C SER A 341 -25.15 11.86 20.08
N GLY A 342 -25.17 13.10 19.65
CA GLY A 342 -24.03 14.01 19.78
C GLY A 342 -24.38 15.43 19.48
N SER A 343 -23.44 16.33 19.76
CA SER A 343 -23.45 17.74 19.41
C SER A 343 -22.11 18.08 18.77
N THR A 344 -22.14 18.54 17.54
CA THR A 344 -20.90 18.83 16.80
C THR A 344 -21.01 20.08 15.96
N ARG A 345 -19.94 20.86 15.90
CA ARG A 345 -19.85 21.99 14.98
C ARG A 345 -19.53 21.52 13.56
N THR A 346 -18.80 20.44 13.43
CA THR A 346 -18.27 19.94 12.15
C THR A 346 -18.77 18.54 11.82
N GLU A 347 -18.25 17.51 12.45
CA GLU A 347 -18.63 16.11 12.20
C GLU A 347 -18.33 15.18 13.37
N ASP A 348 -19.07 14.08 13.45
CA ASP A 348 -18.86 12.97 14.37
C ASP A 348 -18.75 11.68 13.56
N ARG A 349 -17.68 10.91 13.73
CA ARG A 349 -17.55 9.55 13.16
C ARG A 349 -18.11 8.51 14.12
N ILE A 350 -19.07 7.74 13.64
CA ILE A 350 -19.77 6.69 14.37
C ILE A 350 -19.33 5.35 13.84
N GLN A 351 -18.82 4.47 14.72
CA GLN A 351 -18.57 3.07 14.37
C GLN A 351 -19.89 2.30 14.47
N VAL A 352 -20.14 1.48 13.44
CA VAL A 352 -21.29 0.58 13.37
C VAL A 352 -20.77 -0.84 13.41
N SER A 353 -21.32 -1.62 14.32
CA SER A 353 -21.04 -3.05 14.48
C SER A 353 -22.35 -3.84 14.65
N ILE A 354 -22.25 -5.16 14.65
CA ILE A 354 -23.39 -6.06 14.72
C ILE A 354 -23.31 -6.93 15.97
N ASP A 355 -24.38 -6.99 16.72
CA ASP A 355 -24.55 -8.00 17.77
C ASP A 355 -24.99 -9.33 17.14
N TRP A 356 -23.99 -10.17 16.85
CA TRP A 356 -24.17 -11.43 16.13
C TRP A 356 -25.05 -12.45 16.86
N ASN A 357 -25.31 -12.26 18.17
CA ASN A 357 -26.20 -13.13 18.95
C ASN A 357 -27.67 -12.81 18.71
N LYS A 358 -27.97 -11.59 18.21
CA LYS A 358 -29.34 -11.11 17.97
C LYS A 358 -29.75 -11.11 16.50
N VAL A 359 -28.77 -11.25 15.58
CA VAL A 359 -29.05 -11.23 14.12
C VAL A 359 -29.82 -12.49 13.71
N PRO A 360 -30.99 -12.36 13.06
CA PRO A 360 -31.64 -13.50 12.43
C PRO A 360 -30.77 -14.17 11.38
N SER A 361 -30.94 -15.48 11.21
CA SER A 361 -30.28 -16.17 10.11
C SER A 361 -30.88 -15.78 8.76
N GLY A 362 -30.04 -15.54 7.76
CA GLY A 362 -30.47 -15.20 6.39
C GLY A 362 -29.33 -14.69 5.54
N GLU A 363 -29.42 -14.89 4.24
CA GLU A 363 -28.44 -14.38 3.27
C GLU A 363 -28.55 -12.86 3.09
N LYS A 364 -29.69 -12.28 3.43
CA LYS A 364 -29.94 -10.86 3.35
C LYS A 364 -30.88 -10.41 4.48
N VAL A 365 -30.30 -10.12 5.63
CA VAL A 365 -31.00 -9.46 6.74
C VAL A 365 -30.78 -7.97 6.61
N THR A 366 -31.86 -7.18 6.71
CA THR A 366 -31.77 -5.71 6.51
C THR A 366 -32.42 -4.97 7.65
N GLY A 367 -31.80 -3.89 8.06
CA GLY A 367 -32.30 -2.89 9.00
C GLY A 367 -31.85 -1.50 8.55
N PHE A 368 -32.12 -0.50 9.35
CA PHE A 368 -31.69 0.86 9.07
C PHE A 368 -31.35 1.64 10.34
N ILE A 369 -30.56 2.67 10.16
CA ILE A 369 -30.27 3.70 11.15
C ILE A 369 -30.88 5.00 10.63
N GLU A 370 -31.74 5.65 11.42
CA GLU A 370 -32.27 6.98 11.12
C GLU A 370 -31.60 8.01 12.03
N PHE A 371 -30.81 8.90 11.44
CA PHE A 371 -30.25 10.08 12.12
C PHE A 371 -31.20 11.24 12.01
N SER A 372 -31.40 12.02 13.09
CA SER A 372 -32.28 13.18 13.10
C SER A 372 -31.68 14.37 13.85
N SER A 373 -32.01 15.58 13.38
CA SER A 373 -31.75 16.87 14.02
C SER A 373 -32.93 17.78 13.79
N GLY A 374 -33.72 18.04 14.82
CA GLY A 374 -35.02 18.69 14.67
C GLY A 374 -35.93 17.91 13.72
N MET A 375 -36.40 18.56 12.64
CA MET A 375 -37.22 17.94 11.60
C MET A 375 -36.37 17.26 10.48
N GLN A 376 -35.06 17.44 10.47
CA GLN A 376 -34.19 16.86 9.45
C GLN A 376 -33.95 15.40 9.77
N LYS A 377 -33.99 14.54 8.74
CA LYS A 377 -33.77 13.09 8.88
C LYS A 377 -32.90 12.56 7.74
N GLU A 378 -32.00 11.67 8.09
CA GLU A 378 -31.15 10.95 7.16
C GLU A 378 -31.15 9.46 7.52
N ARG A 379 -31.36 8.60 6.52
CA ARG A 379 -31.46 7.15 6.73
C ARG A 379 -30.32 6.41 6.05
N VAL A 380 -29.73 5.45 6.77
CA VAL A 380 -28.68 4.57 6.31
C VAL A 380 -29.14 3.12 6.39
N LEU A 381 -29.05 2.40 5.27
CA LEU A 381 -29.37 0.98 5.18
C LEU A 381 -28.21 0.17 5.78
N VAL A 382 -28.57 -0.79 6.63
CA VAL A 382 -27.67 -1.79 7.19
C VAL A 382 -28.07 -3.16 6.64
N SER A 383 -27.15 -3.86 6.02
CA SER A 383 -27.39 -5.21 5.50
C SER A 383 -26.42 -6.19 6.14
N VAL A 384 -26.90 -7.37 6.47
CA VAL A 384 -26.12 -8.43 7.11
C VAL A 384 -26.26 -9.73 6.31
N PHE A 385 -25.14 -10.40 6.08
CA PHE A 385 -25.05 -11.75 5.55
C PHE A 385 -24.76 -12.71 6.70
N ASN A 386 -25.77 -13.48 7.13
CA ASN A 386 -25.73 -14.44 8.24
C ASN A 386 -26.43 -15.75 7.87
N PRO A 387 -25.93 -16.50 6.86
CA PRO A 387 -26.54 -17.74 6.43
C PRO A 387 -26.44 -18.81 7.53
N LYS A 388 -27.35 -19.80 7.48
CA LYS A 388 -27.32 -20.94 8.42
C LYS A 388 -26.14 -21.88 8.18
N THR A 389 -25.75 -22.01 6.94
CA THR A 389 -24.66 -22.89 6.47
C THR A 389 -23.88 -22.22 5.33
N PRO A 390 -22.57 -22.46 5.25
CA PRO A 390 -21.75 -23.18 6.24
C PRO A 390 -21.66 -22.41 7.56
N VAL A 391 -21.42 -23.10 8.66
CA VAL A 391 -21.12 -22.43 9.94
C VAL A 391 -19.70 -21.88 9.92
N ARG A 392 -19.45 -20.84 10.70
CA ARG A 392 -18.17 -20.12 10.70
C ARG A 392 -16.97 -21.03 10.95
N ASP A 393 -17.10 -21.99 11.86
CA ASP A 393 -16.02 -22.92 12.23
C ASP A 393 -15.60 -23.85 11.05
N GLU A 394 -16.53 -24.16 10.13
CA GLU A 394 -16.24 -24.96 8.93
C GLU A 394 -15.36 -24.19 7.93
N LEU A 395 -15.34 -22.84 8.01
CA LEU A 395 -14.60 -21.97 7.11
C LEU A 395 -13.34 -21.36 7.76
N GLN A 396 -13.05 -21.71 9.01
CA GLN A 396 -11.89 -21.17 9.70
C GLN A 396 -10.60 -21.46 8.94
N GLY A 397 -9.78 -20.43 8.77
CA GLY A 397 -8.52 -20.51 8.02
C GLY A 397 -8.67 -20.38 6.50
N LEU A 398 -9.89 -20.32 5.95
CA LEU A 398 -10.12 -20.05 4.53
C LEU A 398 -10.25 -18.55 4.26
N PHE A 399 -9.92 -18.13 3.04
CA PHE A 399 -10.28 -16.80 2.54
C PHE A 399 -11.72 -16.83 2.03
N ILE A 400 -12.53 -15.88 2.44
CA ILE A 400 -13.97 -15.91 2.19
C ILE A 400 -14.40 -14.77 1.30
N GLU A 401 -15.36 -15.02 0.42
CA GLU A 401 -16.04 -13.96 -0.30
C GLU A 401 -16.74 -13.00 0.66
N GLU A 402 -16.37 -11.73 0.58
CA GLU A 402 -16.94 -10.63 1.34
C GLU A 402 -17.29 -9.50 0.37
N ASN A 403 -18.54 -9.03 0.37
CA ASN A 403 -18.98 -7.96 -0.52
C ASN A 403 -18.65 -8.18 -2.01
N GLY A 404 -18.65 -9.45 -2.48
CA GLY A 404 -18.37 -9.83 -3.86
C GLY A 404 -16.90 -9.81 -4.25
N TYR A 405 -15.99 -9.98 -3.29
CA TYR A 405 -14.56 -10.20 -3.54
C TYR A 405 -13.92 -11.11 -2.49
N VAL A 406 -12.77 -11.71 -2.83
CA VAL A 406 -11.86 -12.39 -1.90
C VAL A 406 -10.50 -11.70 -1.98
N SER A 407 -9.92 -11.35 -0.84
CA SER A 407 -8.59 -10.71 -0.77
C SER A 407 -7.64 -11.49 0.12
N LEU A 408 -6.43 -11.76 -0.38
CA LEU A 408 -5.45 -12.58 0.31
C LEU A 408 -4.01 -12.06 0.11
N PRO A 409 -3.17 -12.08 1.16
CA PRO A 409 -1.75 -11.84 1.04
C PRO A 409 -1.09 -12.97 0.25
N ALA A 410 -0.15 -12.66 -0.63
CA ALA A 410 0.52 -13.70 -1.41
C ALA A 410 1.33 -14.69 -0.55
N THR A 411 1.73 -14.29 0.65
CA THR A 411 2.48 -15.12 1.59
C THR A 411 1.63 -16.08 2.40
N ALA A 412 0.29 -15.93 2.37
CA ALA A 412 -0.63 -16.75 3.15
C ALA A 412 -1.17 -17.96 2.36
N PHE A 413 -0.31 -18.63 1.64
CA PHE A 413 -0.66 -19.85 0.92
C PHE A 413 -0.89 -21.03 1.89
N HIS A 414 -1.80 -21.93 1.54
CA HIS A 414 -2.09 -23.12 2.32
C HIS A 414 -1.15 -24.28 1.98
N ARG A 415 -0.72 -24.36 0.74
CA ARG A 415 0.17 -25.42 0.24
C ARG A 415 1.17 -24.84 -0.76
N LYS A 416 2.37 -25.43 -0.77
CA LYS A 416 3.39 -25.19 -1.80
C LYS A 416 3.87 -26.50 -2.40
N PHE A 417 4.16 -26.46 -3.68
CA PHE A 417 4.72 -27.55 -4.45
C PHE A 417 5.99 -27.05 -5.11
N GLU A 418 7.09 -27.59 -4.72
CA GLU A 418 8.44 -27.17 -5.12
C GLU A 418 9.12 -28.29 -5.90
N SER A 419 10.08 -27.94 -6.74
CA SER A 419 11.04 -28.89 -7.34
C SER A 419 12.41 -28.72 -6.68
N GLU A 420 13.39 -29.51 -7.11
CA GLU A 420 14.78 -29.38 -6.65
C GLU A 420 15.31 -27.97 -6.95
N ASP A 421 15.05 -27.47 -8.16
CA ASP A 421 15.59 -26.20 -8.66
C ASP A 421 14.72 -24.99 -8.35
N VAL A 422 13.41 -25.16 -8.09
CA VAL A 422 12.46 -24.04 -7.91
C VAL A 422 11.85 -24.09 -6.53
N LYS A 423 12.25 -23.16 -5.68
CA LYS A 423 11.75 -22.96 -4.30
C LYS A 423 10.92 -21.71 -4.20
N MET A 424 9.99 -21.70 -3.24
CA MET A 424 9.15 -20.55 -2.93
C MET A 424 9.71 -19.85 -1.70
N SER A 425 10.05 -18.56 -1.82
CA SER A 425 10.63 -17.76 -0.76
C SER A 425 9.69 -16.66 -0.32
N VAL A 426 9.55 -16.46 0.99
CA VAL A 426 8.89 -15.27 1.55
C VAL A 426 9.96 -14.21 1.75
N LEU A 427 9.69 -12.99 1.27
CA LEU A 427 10.57 -11.82 1.37
C LEU A 427 9.99 -10.82 2.37
N PRO A 428 10.33 -10.90 3.68
CA PRO A 428 9.89 -9.93 4.67
C PRO A 428 10.43 -8.53 4.36
N GLY A 429 9.63 -7.50 4.63
CA GLY A 429 9.98 -6.10 4.35
C GLY A 429 9.81 -5.68 2.88
N LEU A 430 9.18 -6.52 2.06
CA LEU A 430 8.83 -6.20 0.67
C LEU A 430 7.32 -6.39 0.46
N GLY A 431 6.70 -5.50 -0.31
CA GLY A 431 5.27 -5.58 -0.61
C GLY A 431 4.38 -4.74 0.32
N PHE A 432 3.13 -4.54 -0.08
CA PHE A 432 2.16 -3.65 0.59
C PHE A 432 1.78 -4.06 2.01
N GLU A 433 1.86 -5.35 2.31
CA GLU A 433 1.50 -5.91 3.61
C GLU A 433 2.74 -6.31 4.43
N GLY A 434 3.93 -5.82 4.03
CA GLY A 434 5.18 -6.03 4.73
C GLY A 434 5.90 -7.34 4.40
N ALA A 435 5.36 -8.16 3.50
CA ALA A 435 6.03 -9.34 2.94
C ALA A 435 5.49 -9.67 1.56
N ALA A 436 6.32 -10.26 0.70
CA ALA A 436 5.96 -10.75 -0.63
C ALA A 436 6.41 -12.19 -0.83
N LEU A 437 5.81 -12.85 -1.81
CA LEU A 437 6.15 -14.21 -2.22
C LEU A 437 6.99 -14.17 -3.50
N GLN A 438 8.19 -14.70 -3.48
CA GLN A 438 9.00 -14.95 -4.66
C GLN A 438 8.79 -16.38 -5.15
N ILE A 439 8.47 -16.53 -6.44
CA ILE A 439 8.25 -17.81 -7.10
C ILE A 439 9.52 -18.22 -7.83
N GLY A 440 10.29 -19.07 -7.22
CA GLY A 440 11.59 -19.52 -7.71
C GLY A 440 12.67 -18.45 -7.63
N SER A 441 13.92 -18.87 -7.48
CA SER A 441 15.07 -17.97 -7.64
C SER A 441 15.16 -17.47 -9.09
N PRO A 442 15.54 -16.21 -9.33
CA PRO A 442 15.70 -15.66 -10.68
C PRO A 442 16.69 -16.44 -11.57
N ILE A 443 17.58 -17.22 -10.97
CA ILE A 443 18.56 -18.07 -11.68
C ILE A 443 18.08 -19.50 -11.94
N ALA A 444 16.91 -19.87 -11.38
CA ALA A 444 16.32 -21.19 -11.59
C ALA A 444 15.92 -21.42 -13.06
N PRO A 445 15.81 -22.66 -13.52
CA PRO A 445 15.39 -22.95 -14.89
C PRO A 445 13.92 -22.55 -15.11
N LEU A 446 13.63 -22.14 -16.34
CA LEU A 446 12.29 -21.82 -16.79
C LEU A 446 11.36 -23.03 -16.66
N GLN A 447 10.11 -22.76 -16.35
CA GLN A 447 9.10 -23.78 -16.15
C GLN A 447 8.01 -23.74 -17.22
N MET A 448 7.53 -24.92 -17.58
CA MET A 448 6.35 -25.09 -18.45
C MET A 448 5.09 -24.86 -17.62
N TYR A 449 4.63 -23.61 -17.51
CA TYR A 449 3.54 -23.19 -16.60
C TYR A 449 2.19 -23.89 -16.89
N ARG A 450 2.02 -24.57 -18.01
CA ARG A 450 0.86 -25.41 -18.34
C ARG A 450 1.00 -26.86 -17.88
N SER A 451 2.20 -27.31 -17.51
CA SER A 451 2.41 -28.67 -17.00
C SER A 451 1.66 -28.88 -15.68
N SER A 452 1.13 -30.08 -15.46
CA SER A 452 0.48 -30.45 -14.20
C SER A 452 1.42 -30.39 -13.00
N GLU A 453 2.70 -30.65 -13.20
CA GLU A 453 3.73 -30.79 -12.15
C GLU A 453 4.51 -29.51 -11.90
N VAL A 454 4.14 -28.38 -12.50
CA VAL A 454 4.87 -27.14 -12.33
C VAL A 454 4.86 -26.70 -10.86
N PRO A 455 6.00 -26.18 -10.34
CA PRO A 455 6.05 -25.61 -9.00
C PRO A 455 5.02 -24.49 -8.83
N ARG A 456 4.34 -24.50 -7.69
CA ARG A 456 3.22 -23.58 -7.42
C ARG A 456 2.93 -23.42 -5.95
N VAL A 457 2.17 -22.38 -5.64
CA VAL A 457 1.48 -22.22 -4.36
C VAL A 457 -0.02 -22.28 -4.55
N GLU A 458 -0.73 -22.72 -3.53
CA GLU A 458 -2.17 -22.89 -3.55
C GLU A 458 -2.83 -22.20 -2.36
N TYR A 459 -3.95 -21.52 -2.63
CA TYR A 459 -4.76 -20.79 -1.66
C TYR A 459 -6.16 -21.35 -1.69
N ASP A 460 -6.66 -21.83 -0.53
CA ASP A 460 -8.03 -22.25 -0.41
C ASP A 460 -8.93 -21.07 -0.07
N PHE A 461 -10.01 -20.93 -0.80
CA PHE A 461 -10.99 -19.87 -0.59
C PHE A 461 -12.40 -20.41 -0.73
N TYR A 462 -13.37 -19.68 -0.19
CA TYR A 462 -14.78 -20.03 -0.24
C TYR A 462 -15.59 -18.91 -0.90
N THR A 463 -16.48 -19.27 -1.82
CA THR A 463 -17.39 -18.34 -2.49
C THR A 463 -18.84 -18.68 -2.23
N PHE A 464 -19.68 -17.65 -2.17
CA PHE A 464 -21.13 -17.78 -2.11
C PHE A 464 -21.79 -17.59 -3.48
N ASN A 465 -21.01 -17.08 -4.44
CA ASN A 465 -21.39 -16.86 -5.82
C ASN A 465 -20.54 -17.70 -6.76
N ALA A 466 -21.04 -17.87 -8.00
CA ALA A 466 -20.35 -18.56 -9.08
C ALA A 466 -20.37 -17.70 -10.35
N GLY A 467 -19.53 -18.04 -11.33
CA GLY A 467 -19.48 -17.35 -12.60
C GLY A 467 -18.09 -16.88 -13.00
N MET A 468 -18.04 -15.95 -13.94
CA MET A 468 -16.79 -15.31 -14.35
C MET A 468 -16.28 -14.39 -13.23
N VAL A 469 -15.00 -14.50 -12.92
CA VAL A 469 -14.33 -13.70 -11.90
C VAL A 469 -13.05 -13.10 -12.47
N ASP A 470 -12.70 -11.91 -11.97
CA ASP A 470 -11.44 -11.26 -12.30
C ASP A 470 -10.44 -11.45 -11.16
N VAL A 471 -9.36 -12.14 -11.42
CA VAL A 471 -8.27 -12.33 -10.46
C VAL A 471 -7.21 -11.27 -10.70
N TYR A 472 -7.07 -10.35 -9.76
CA TYR A 472 -6.02 -9.33 -9.76
C TYR A 472 -4.83 -9.82 -8.95
N THR A 473 -3.68 -9.91 -9.60
CA THR A 473 -2.40 -10.23 -8.96
C THR A 473 -1.53 -8.97 -8.91
N TYR A 474 -1.12 -8.59 -7.72
CA TYR A 474 -0.27 -7.45 -7.44
C TYR A 474 1.18 -7.94 -7.44
N VAL A 475 1.95 -7.60 -8.46
CA VAL A 475 3.31 -8.11 -8.66
C VAL A 475 4.34 -7.00 -8.60
N LEU A 476 5.55 -7.31 -8.17
CA LEU A 476 6.68 -6.40 -8.30
C LEU A 476 6.98 -6.23 -9.81
N PRO A 477 7.01 -5.01 -10.34
CA PRO A 477 7.35 -4.81 -11.75
C PRO A 477 8.82 -5.20 -11.98
N THR A 478 9.06 -6.05 -12.97
CA THR A 478 10.40 -6.49 -13.33
C THR A 478 10.61 -6.40 -14.83
N PHE A 479 11.85 -6.09 -15.25
CA PHE A 479 12.26 -6.28 -16.62
C PHE A 479 12.47 -7.79 -16.92
N PRO A 480 12.42 -8.20 -18.19
CA PRO A 480 12.69 -9.58 -18.56
C PRO A 480 14.08 -10.03 -18.08
N LEU A 481 14.11 -10.99 -17.16
CA LEU A 481 15.35 -11.46 -16.56
C LEU A 481 16.17 -12.31 -17.53
N HIS A 482 15.51 -12.96 -18.46
CA HIS A 482 16.06 -14.00 -19.33
C HIS A 482 16.09 -13.62 -20.82
N ALA A 483 16.06 -12.33 -21.14
CA ALA A 483 15.90 -11.82 -22.51
C ALA A 483 16.89 -12.37 -23.56
N ASP A 484 18.04 -12.88 -23.13
CA ASP A 484 19.08 -13.43 -24.02
C ASP A 484 19.28 -14.95 -23.87
N ARG A 485 18.42 -15.63 -23.15
CA ARG A 485 18.45 -17.08 -23.11
C ARG A 485 17.85 -17.62 -24.41
N ASP A 486 18.51 -18.61 -24.97
CA ASP A 486 18.02 -19.35 -26.12
C ASP A 486 16.90 -20.29 -25.65
N TYR A 487 15.67 -19.77 -25.65
CA TYR A 487 14.50 -20.50 -25.17
C TYR A 487 14.01 -21.48 -26.21
N LYS A 488 14.18 -22.73 -25.94
CA LYS A 488 13.60 -23.82 -26.73
C LYS A 488 12.13 -24.09 -26.37
N LEU A 489 11.60 -23.36 -25.37
CA LEU A 489 10.22 -23.53 -24.91
C LEU A 489 9.29 -22.60 -25.71
N PRO A 490 8.29 -23.12 -26.44
CA PRO A 490 7.42 -22.29 -27.27
C PRO A 490 6.49 -21.36 -26.48
N GLU A 491 6.39 -21.57 -25.17
CA GLU A 491 5.54 -20.78 -24.28
C GLU A 491 6.18 -19.48 -23.79
N HIS A 492 7.50 -19.33 -23.95
CA HIS A 492 8.26 -18.18 -23.49
C HIS A 492 8.71 -17.29 -24.64
N THR A 493 8.74 -16.00 -24.39
CA THR A 493 9.28 -14.98 -25.29
C THR A 493 10.43 -14.26 -24.61
N ASN A 494 11.44 -13.85 -25.38
CA ASN A 494 12.62 -13.16 -24.86
C ASN A 494 12.33 -11.77 -24.28
N SER A 495 11.11 -11.25 -24.45
CA SER A 495 10.73 -9.89 -24.05
C SER A 495 9.73 -9.87 -22.90
N ASP A 496 9.51 -11.00 -22.22
CA ASP A 496 8.45 -11.08 -21.23
C ASP A 496 8.83 -11.97 -20.04
N THR A 497 8.21 -11.71 -18.88
CA THR A 497 8.34 -12.53 -17.66
C THR A 497 6.95 -12.95 -17.24
N LYS A 498 6.64 -14.23 -17.34
CA LYS A 498 5.31 -14.80 -17.18
C LYS A 498 5.22 -15.75 -15.99
N TYR A 499 4.06 -15.78 -15.40
CA TYR A 499 3.60 -16.79 -14.45
C TYR A 499 2.20 -17.23 -14.86
N SER A 500 1.60 -18.18 -14.18
CA SER A 500 0.22 -18.54 -14.50
C SER A 500 -0.69 -18.58 -13.28
N VAL A 501 -1.96 -18.32 -13.54
CA VAL A 501 -3.04 -18.25 -12.56
C VAL A 501 -4.14 -19.22 -12.97
N ARG A 502 -4.66 -20.01 -12.03
CA ARG A 502 -5.68 -21.00 -12.27
C ARG A 502 -6.60 -21.13 -11.05
N ILE A 503 -7.88 -21.35 -11.25
CA ILE A 503 -8.81 -21.77 -10.20
C ILE A 503 -9.20 -23.23 -10.48
N ASP A 504 -9.05 -24.07 -9.48
CA ASP A 504 -9.30 -25.53 -9.53
C ASP A 504 -8.63 -26.17 -10.76
N ASP A 505 -9.41 -26.97 -11.51
CA ASP A 505 -9.00 -27.55 -12.78
C ASP A 505 -9.46 -26.77 -14.01
N GLY A 506 -9.79 -25.47 -13.84
CA GLY A 506 -10.23 -24.57 -14.90
C GLY A 506 -9.13 -24.15 -15.88
N SER A 507 -9.44 -23.15 -16.70
CA SER A 507 -8.50 -22.57 -17.67
C SER A 507 -7.31 -21.89 -16.96
N ILE A 508 -6.17 -21.86 -17.67
CA ILE A 508 -4.94 -21.21 -17.22
C ILE A 508 -4.82 -19.83 -17.88
N SER A 509 -4.65 -18.78 -17.09
CA SER A 509 -4.26 -17.46 -17.53
C SER A 509 -2.76 -17.25 -17.32
N THR A 510 -2.10 -16.52 -18.23
CA THR A 510 -0.64 -16.32 -18.22
C THR A 510 -0.28 -14.84 -18.28
N PRO A 511 -0.47 -14.10 -17.17
CA PRO A 511 -0.10 -12.70 -17.11
C PRO A 511 1.42 -12.48 -17.07
N SER A 512 1.84 -11.26 -17.42
CA SER A 512 3.24 -10.83 -17.45
C SER A 512 3.55 -9.78 -16.39
N THR A 513 4.76 -9.83 -15.82
CA THR A 513 5.27 -8.79 -14.91
C THR A 513 5.93 -7.62 -15.64
N SER A 514 6.31 -7.80 -16.91
CA SER A 514 7.06 -6.83 -17.70
C SER A 514 6.17 -5.73 -18.25
N ALA A 515 6.67 -4.51 -18.32
CA ALA A 515 6.05 -3.38 -18.98
C ALA A 515 7.05 -2.69 -19.91
N ILE A 516 6.58 -2.15 -21.02
CA ILE A 516 7.42 -1.35 -21.91
C ILE A 516 7.80 -0.07 -21.17
N GLU A 517 9.09 0.20 -21.06
CA GLU A 517 9.63 1.39 -20.41
C GLU A 517 9.01 2.67 -21.00
N TYR A 518 8.71 3.63 -20.15
CA TYR A 518 8.00 4.89 -20.47
C TYR A 518 6.55 4.73 -20.99
N SER A 519 5.98 3.53 -20.97
CA SER A 519 4.53 3.36 -21.18
C SER A 519 3.71 3.79 -19.95
N GLN A 520 2.41 4.04 -20.12
CA GLN A 520 1.51 4.35 -19.00
C GLN A 520 1.58 3.29 -17.90
N ILE A 521 1.54 2.00 -18.29
CA ILE A 521 1.61 0.87 -17.34
C ILE A 521 2.93 0.89 -16.55
N TRP A 522 4.03 1.25 -17.21
CA TRP A 522 5.33 1.35 -16.56
C TRP A 522 5.34 2.49 -15.52
N TYR A 523 4.85 3.67 -15.86
CA TYR A 523 4.77 4.80 -14.92
C TYR A 523 3.88 4.48 -13.72
N ASP A 524 2.69 3.94 -13.95
CA ASP A 524 1.78 3.54 -12.89
C ASP A 524 2.44 2.51 -11.96
N SER A 525 3.20 1.59 -12.53
CA SER A 525 3.94 0.57 -11.80
C SER A 525 5.08 1.16 -10.95
N VAL A 526 5.81 2.15 -11.49
CA VAL A 526 6.89 2.83 -10.75
C VAL A 526 6.35 3.65 -9.58
N LEU A 527 5.26 4.41 -9.80
CA LEU A 527 4.63 5.19 -8.73
C LEU A 527 4.17 4.33 -7.55
N LYS A 528 3.74 3.11 -7.84
CA LYS A 528 3.12 2.18 -6.89
C LYS A 528 4.05 1.08 -6.41
N ASN A 529 5.24 0.92 -7.02
CA ASN A 529 6.09 -0.27 -6.87
C ASN A 529 5.30 -1.58 -7.08
N CYS A 530 4.33 -1.53 -7.97
CA CYS A 530 3.42 -2.64 -8.21
C CYS A 530 2.80 -2.55 -9.59
N ARG A 531 2.82 -3.66 -10.31
CA ARG A 531 1.96 -3.89 -11.47
C ARG A 531 0.76 -4.73 -11.04
N VAL A 532 -0.43 -4.31 -11.41
CA VAL A 532 -1.66 -5.08 -11.15
C VAL A 532 -2.06 -5.77 -12.45
N ASN A 533 -1.97 -7.09 -12.46
CA ASN A 533 -2.38 -7.91 -13.60
C ASN A 533 -3.79 -8.46 -13.36
N LYS A 534 -4.55 -8.55 -14.43
CA LYS A 534 -5.91 -9.10 -14.44
C LYS A 534 -5.94 -10.41 -15.21
N SER A 535 -6.55 -11.44 -14.60
CA SER A 535 -6.84 -12.73 -15.21
C SER A 535 -8.32 -13.02 -15.05
N THR A 536 -9.05 -13.21 -16.15
CA THR A 536 -10.46 -13.57 -16.08
C THR A 536 -10.60 -15.10 -16.09
N LEU A 537 -11.16 -15.65 -15.01
CA LEU A 537 -11.30 -17.08 -14.75
C LEU A 537 -12.75 -17.42 -14.41
N TYR A 538 -13.04 -18.70 -14.17
CA TYR A 538 -14.40 -19.18 -13.92
C TYR A 538 -14.48 -19.98 -12.62
N VAL A 539 -15.38 -19.59 -11.72
CA VAL A 539 -15.79 -20.33 -10.53
C VAL A 539 -17.04 -21.12 -10.88
N LYS A 540 -16.97 -22.44 -10.80
CA LYS A 540 -17.99 -23.36 -11.35
C LYS A 540 -19.28 -23.36 -10.53
N ALA A 541 -19.17 -23.28 -9.20
CA ALA A 541 -20.29 -23.33 -8.27
C ALA A 541 -19.93 -22.59 -6.98
N PRO A 542 -20.88 -22.15 -6.16
CA PRO A 542 -20.57 -21.74 -4.79
C PRO A 542 -19.92 -22.88 -3.98
N GLY A 543 -18.99 -22.55 -3.08
CA GLY A 543 -18.31 -23.53 -2.27
C GLY A 543 -16.81 -23.27 -2.10
N LYS A 544 -16.08 -24.31 -1.69
CA LYS A 544 -14.63 -24.27 -1.51
C LYS A 544 -13.93 -24.43 -2.86
N HIS A 545 -12.93 -23.56 -3.10
CA HIS A 545 -12.11 -23.53 -4.31
C HIS A 545 -10.63 -23.43 -3.95
N THR A 546 -9.77 -23.71 -4.93
CA THR A 546 -8.31 -23.54 -4.81
C THR A 546 -7.81 -22.63 -5.92
N LEU A 547 -7.22 -21.51 -5.54
CA LEU A 547 -6.46 -20.65 -6.45
C LEU A 547 -5.02 -21.15 -6.50
N GLN A 548 -4.48 -21.32 -7.69
CA GLN A 548 -3.09 -21.70 -7.94
C GLN A 548 -2.34 -20.53 -8.57
N ILE A 549 -1.19 -20.18 -8.00
CA ILE A 549 -0.17 -19.34 -8.65
C ILE A 549 0.99 -20.25 -8.99
N ARG A 550 1.32 -20.34 -10.27
CA ARG A 550 2.18 -21.36 -10.85
C ARG A 550 3.40 -20.69 -11.47
N CYS A 551 4.58 -21.29 -11.26
CA CYS A 551 5.82 -20.81 -11.83
C CYS A 551 5.78 -20.87 -13.36
N GLY A 552 6.37 -19.88 -13.98
CA GLY A 552 6.72 -19.80 -15.38
C GLY A 552 8.15 -19.33 -15.47
N ASP A 553 8.35 -18.04 -15.56
CA ASP A 553 9.67 -17.42 -15.39
C ASP A 553 9.98 -17.26 -13.90
N PRO A 554 11.01 -17.93 -13.36
CA PRO A 554 11.38 -17.81 -11.97
C PRO A 554 11.81 -16.38 -11.60
N GLY A 555 11.66 -16.03 -10.32
CA GLY A 555 11.96 -14.71 -9.81
C GLY A 555 10.77 -13.75 -9.83
N THR A 556 9.58 -14.21 -10.24
CA THR A 556 8.35 -13.41 -10.10
C THR A 556 8.02 -13.21 -8.62
N VAL A 557 7.81 -11.94 -8.22
CA VAL A 557 7.46 -11.56 -6.84
C VAL A 557 6.02 -11.08 -6.79
N ILE A 558 5.21 -11.74 -5.97
CA ILE A 558 3.78 -11.44 -5.80
C ILE A 558 3.54 -10.90 -4.39
N GLN A 559 2.80 -9.79 -4.30
CA GLN A 559 2.52 -9.09 -3.05
C GLN A 559 1.14 -9.44 -2.48
N LYS A 560 0.14 -9.46 -3.36
CA LYS A 560 -1.27 -9.60 -2.99
C LYS A 560 -2.07 -10.19 -4.14
N ILE A 561 -3.18 -10.83 -3.81
CA ILE A 561 -4.14 -11.34 -4.80
C ILE A 561 -5.56 -10.92 -4.38
N VAL A 562 -6.37 -10.50 -5.35
CA VAL A 562 -7.78 -10.19 -5.13
C VAL A 562 -8.60 -10.88 -6.22
N ILE A 563 -9.59 -11.67 -5.80
CA ILE A 563 -10.57 -12.30 -6.68
C ILE A 563 -11.82 -11.43 -6.63
N ASP A 564 -12.16 -10.79 -7.74
CA ASP A 564 -13.33 -9.93 -7.86
C ASP A 564 -14.47 -10.67 -8.52
N MET A 565 -15.58 -10.75 -7.82
CA MET A 565 -16.86 -11.34 -8.27
C MET A 565 -17.88 -10.24 -8.61
N GLY A 566 -17.40 -9.02 -8.88
CA GLY A 566 -18.22 -7.86 -9.24
C GLY A 566 -18.48 -6.89 -8.08
N GLY A 567 -17.83 -7.06 -6.95
CA GLY A 567 -18.01 -6.20 -5.77
C GLY A 567 -16.81 -5.32 -5.38
N LEU A 568 -15.68 -5.49 -6.07
CA LEU A 568 -14.47 -4.72 -5.79
C LEU A 568 -14.68 -3.22 -6.03
N LYS A 569 -14.35 -2.42 -5.03
CA LYS A 569 -14.42 -0.95 -5.12
C LYS A 569 -13.06 -0.36 -5.49
N ARG A 570 -13.11 0.81 -6.13
CA ARG A 570 -11.89 1.52 -6.51
C ARG A 570 -11.07 1.90 -5.27
N SER A 571 -9.79 1.51 -5.29
CA SER A 571 -8.84 1.79 -4.22
C SER A 571 -7.41 1.69 -4.77
N TYR A 572 -6.44 2.18 -4.01
CA TYR A 572 -5.03 2.15 -4.41
C TYR A 572 -4.35 0.82 -4.08
N LEU A 573 -4.58 0.30 -2.87
CA LEU A 573 -3.94 -0.94 -2.36
C LEU A 573 -4.84 -2.18 -2.43
N GLY A 574 -6.11 -2.00 -2.79
CA GLY A 574 -7.12 -3.06 -2.71
C GLY A 574 -7.62 -3.31 -1.28
N PRO A 575 -8.62 -4.18 -1.13
CA PRO A 575 -9.25 -4.48 0.17
C PRO A 575 -8.30 -5.22 1.10
N GLU A 576 -8.55 -5.14 2.41
CA GLU A 576 -7.88 -5.96 3.42
C GLU A 576 -8.22 -7.45 3.25
N THR A 577 -7.39 -8.30 3.86
CA THR A 577 -7.61 -9.76 3.81
C THR A 577 -9.01 -10.17 4.28
N THR A 578 -9.57 -11.13 3.59
CA THR A 578 -10.88 -11.73 3.91
C THR A 578 -10.74 -13.10 4.59
N LEU A 579 -9.65 -13.32 5.32
CA LEU A 579 -9.40 -14.55 6.07
C LEU A 579 -10.46 -14.73 7.19
N CYS A 580 -11.14 -15.88 7.23
CA CYS A 580 -11.96 -16.30 8.35
C CYS A 580 -11.08 -16.73 9.53
N ARG A 581 -11.14 -15.99 10.63
CA ARG A 581 -10.34 -16.23 11.84
C ARG A 581 -11.18 -16.84 12.94
#